data_e57efb4e5058299d8351860e506e5e16
#
_entry.id   e57efb4e5058299d8351860e506e5e16
#
_cell.length_a   1.000
_cell.length_b   1.000
_cell.length_c   1.000
_cell.angle_alpha   90.00
_cell.angle_beta   90.00
_cell.angle_gamma   90.00
#
_symmetry.space_group_name_H-M   'P 1'
#
loop_
_entity.id
_entity.type
_entity.pdbx_description
1 polymer ?
#
loop_
_entity_poly.entity_id
_entity_poly.type
_entity_poly.pdbx_seq_one_letter_code
_entity_poly.pdbx_strand_id
1 'polypeptide(L)'
;TSDFAWRGKLRPIKDADRRREGYLDKDQRRKFIDKAQPDLAQFLRGLSLLPLRPGALAALTVAEFDKRLGVLKVGKDKAGHDRKIKLPKATAEFFEAATKDKLPAAPIFARADGRAWDKDGWKWPVKAAATAAKLPAGTTAYTLRHSTITDLVHDGLDLLTVAQISGTSVKMIEQHYGHMRGDVAAAALERLAL
;
A
#
# COMPACT_ATOMS: atom_id res chain seq x y z
N THR A 1 -4.38 -38.12 -19.16
CA THR A 1 -3.06 -38.57 -18.61
C THR A 1 -1.94 -37.55 -18.77
N SER A 2 -2.22 -36.25 -18.97
CA SER A 2 -1.18 -35.20 -19.14
C SER A 2 -0.82 -34.43 -17.87
N ASP A 3 -1.47 -34.70 -16.72
CA ASP A 3 -1.25 -33.96 -15.46
C ASP A 3 0.09 -34.23 -14.76
N PHE A 4 0.75 -35.33 -15.08
CA PHE A 4 2.01 -35.73 -14.44
C PHE A 4 3.22 -34.92 -14.89
N ALA A 5 3.21 -34.44 -16.14
CA ALA A 5 4.36 -33.72 -16.71
C ALA A 5 4.52 -32.29 -16.16
N TRP A 6 3.45 -31.67 -15.67
CA TRP A 6 3.44 -30.28 -15.18
C TRP A 6 3.74 -30.14 -13.69
N ARG A 7 3.34 -31.11 -12.85
CA ARG A 7 3.55 -31.05 -11.40
C ARG A 7 5.01 -31.03 -10.96
N GLY A 8 5.93 -31.59 -11.77
CA GLY A 8 7.36 -31.56 -11.48
C GLY A 8 8.07 -30.26 -11.89
N LYS A 9 7.51 -29.50 -12.85
CA LYS A 9 8.12 -28.26 -13.39
C LYS A 9 7.60 -26.99 -12.72
N LEU A 10 6.50 -27.06 -11.98
CA LEU A 10 5.87 -25.92 -11.26
C LEU A 10 6.15 -25.97 -9.75
N ARG A 11 7.27 -26.55 -9.33
CA ARG A 11 7.71 -26.42 -7.93
C ARG A 11 7.95 -24.92 -7.66
N PRO A 12 7.36 -24.35 -6.59
CA PRO A 12 7.72 -23.01 -6.17
C PRO A 12 9.25 -22.94 -6.05
N ILE A 13 9.85 -21.94 -6.68
CA ILE A 13 11.29 -21.70 -6.52
C ILE A 13 11.50 -21.44 -5.03
N LYS A 14 12.31 -22.29 -4.37
CA LYS A 14 12.66 -22.13 -2.96
C LYS A 14 13.26 -20.72 -2.82
N ASP A 15 12.76 -19.92 -1.89
CA ASP A 15 13.15 -18.53 -1.66
C ASP A 15 12.76 -17.50 -2.76
N ALA A 16 11.76 -17.77 -3.58
CA ALA A 16 11.19 -16.76 -4.49
C ALA A 16 10.59 -15.56 -3.73
N ASP A 17 10.20 -15.74 -2.47
CA ASP A 17 9.77 -14.69 -1.54
C ASP A 17 10.96 -14.07 -0.78
N ARG A 18 12.01 -13.64 -1.51
CA ARG A 18 13.03 -12.81 -0.88
C ARG A 18 12.36 -11.60 -0.22
N ARG A 19 12.65 -11.39 1.07
CA ARG A 19 12.28 -10.16 1.79
C ARG A 19 12.66 -8.98 0.90
N ARG A 20 11.67 -8.18 0.51
CA ARG A 20 11.95 -6.91 -0.16
C ARG A 20 12.48 -5.97 0.91
N GLU A 21 13.78 -5.74 0.94
CA GLU A 21 14.50 -4.87 1.89
C GLU A 21 14.30 -3.37 1.59
N GLY A 22 13.20 -2.98 0.99
CA GLY A 22 12.98 -1.61 0.58
C GLY A 22 12.07 -0.86 1.57
N TYR A 23 12.63 -0.36 2.69
CA TYR A 23 11.93 0.63 3.53
C TYR A 23 12.34 2.04 3.11
N LEU A 24 11.37 2.94 3.03
CA LEU A 24 11.58 4.38 2.85
C LEU A 24 11.04 5.10 4.10
N ASP A 25 11.87 5.91 4.72
CA ASP A 25 11.45 6.82 5.78
C ASP A 25 10.54 7.96 5.25
N LYS A 26 10.01 8.77 6.15
CA LYS A 26 9.07 9.84 5.80
C LYS A 26 9.70 10.87 4.85
N ASP A 27 10.98 11.19 5.01
CA ASP A 27 11.67 12.19 4.17
C ASP A 27 11.99 11.64 2.78
N GLN A 28 12.37 10.36 2.70
CA GLN A 28 12.55 9.67 1.43
C GLN A 28 11.23 9.59 0.64
N ARG A 29 10.11 9.31 1.33
CA ARG A 29 8.77 9.32 0.69
C ARG A 29 8.37 10.71 0.19
N ARG A 30 8.64 11.77 0.96
CA ARG A 30 8.42 13.16 0.51
C ARG A 30 9.23 13.46 -0.74
N LYS A 31 10.55 13.20 -0.71
CA LYS A 31 11.43 13.40 -1.89
C LYS A 31 10.94 12.60 -3.10
N PHE A 32 10.44 11.39 -2.88
CA PHE A 32 9.89 10.56 -3.96
C PHE A 32 8.67 11.20 -4.62
N ILE A 33 7.74 11.69 -3.80
CA ILE A 33 6.52 12.37 -4.27
C ILE A 33 6.89 13.68 -4.97
N ASP A 34 7.80 14.48 -4.41
CA ASP A 34 8.21 15.79 -4.96
C ASP A 34 8.93 15.70 -6.31
N LYS A 35 9.58 14.54 -6.59
CA LYS A 35 10.25 14.29 -7.87
C LYS A 35 9.37 13.61 -8.91
N ALA A 36 8.14 13.25 -8.57
CA ALA A 36 7.18 12.67 -9.47
C ALA A 36 6.39 13.75 -10.26
N GLN A 37 5.92 13.37 -11.45
CA GLN A 37 4.95 14.21 -12.18
C GLN A 37 3.66 14.35 -11.35
N PRO A 38 2.89 15.44 -11.51
CA PRO A 38 1.76 15.76 -10.63
C PRO A 38 0.73 14.64 -10.47
N ASP A 39 0.37 13.92 -11.54
CA ASP A 39 -0.55 12.81 -11.52
C ASP A 39 0.01 11.60 -10.77
N LEU A 40 1.27 11.26 -11.01
CA LEU A 40 1.97 10.22 -10.29
C LEU A 40 2.18 10.59 -8.81
N ALA A 41 2.49 11.86 -8.50
CA ALA A 41 2.69 12.34 -7.15
C ALA A 41 1.44 12.13 -6.28
N GLN A 42 0.24 12.39 -6.82
CA GLN A 42 -1.03 12.11 -6.14
C GLN A 42 -1.20 10.60 -5.85
N PHE A 43 -0.89 9.76 -6.82
CA PHE A 43 -0.96 8.31 -6.66
C PHE A 43 0.04 7.78 -5.61
N LEU A 44 1.31 8.25 -5.66
CA LEU A 44 2.34 7.89 -4.68
C LEU A 44 1.98 8.39 -3.28
N ARG A 45 1.38 9.59 -3.16
CA ARG A 45 0.89 10.10 -1.88
C ARG A 45 -0.22 9.20 -1.31
N GLY A 46 -1.16 8.75 -2.14
CA GLY A 46 -2.18 7.78 -1.73
C GLY A 46 -1.58 6.48 -1.19
N LEU A 47 -0.54 5.93 -1.85
CA LEU A 47 0.21 4.75 -1.39
C LEU A 47 1.00 4.99 -0.10
N SER A 48 1.44 6.22 0.16
CA SER A 48 2.15 6.58 1.38
C SER A 48 1.22 6.78 2.58
N LEU A 49 -0.07 7.06 2.34
CA LEU A 49 -1.08 7.25 3.37
C LEU A 49 -1.82 5.97 3.73
N LEU A 50 -1.92 5.01 2.80
CA LEU A 50 -2.69 3.79 2.97
C LEU A 50 -1.88 2.56 2.56
N PRO A 51 -1.89 1.47 3.36
CA PRO A 51 -1.11 0.25 3.09
C PRO A 51 -1.74 -0.60 1.98
N LEU A 52 -2.25 0.01 0.91
CA LEU A 52 -2.93 -0.67 -0.19
C LEU A 52 -1.94 -1.24 -1.22
N ARG A 53 -2.33 -2.32 -1.90
CA ARG A 53 -1.63 -2.72 -3.12
C ARG A 53 -1.76 -1.63 -4.18
N PRO A 54 -0.71 -1.31 -4.95
CA PRO A 54 -0.79 -0.28 -5.99
C PRO A 54 -1.97 -0.48 -6.94
N GLY A 55 -2.23 -1.70 -7.40
CA GLY A 55 -3.39 -2.00 -8.24
C GLY A 55 -4.73 -1.79 -7.53
N ALA A 56 -4.81 -2.05 -6.22
CA ALA A 56 -6.04 -1.80 -5.47
C ALA A 56 -6.33 -0.30 -5.31
N LEU A 57 -5.29 0.51 -5.06
CA LEU A 57 -5.43 1.97 -5.02
C LEU A 57 -5.77 2.55 -6.40
N ALA A 58 -5.13 2.05 -7.45
CA ALA A 58 -5.36 2.47 -8.83
C ALA A 58 -6.79 2.19 -9.34
N ALA A 59 -7.39 1.09 -8.85
CA ALA A 59 -8.73 0.68 -9.22
C ALA A 59 -9.84 1.45 -8.49
N LEU A 60 -9.51 2.27 -7.49
CA LEU A 60 -10.52 3.03 -6.74
C LEU A 60 -11.15 4.11 -7.61
N THR A 61 -12.48 4.13 -7.61
CA THR A 61 -13.30 5.17 -8.23
C THR A 61 -13.84 6.14 -7.19
N VAL A 62 -14.32 7.30 -7.65
CA VAL A 62 -14.94 8.32 -6.77
C VAL A 62 -16.12 7.76 -5.98
N ALA A 63 -16.91 6.86 -6.56
CA ALA A 63 -18.06 6.22 -5.90
C ALA A 63 -17.68 5.38 -4.67
N GLU A 64 -16.41 4.97 -4.55
CA GLU A 64 -15.93 4.16 -3.42
C GLU A 64 -15.47 5.00 -2.22
N PHE A 65 -15.43 6.34 -2.37
CA PHE A 65 -15.12 7.25 -1.27
C PHE A 65 -16.39 7.97 -0.77
N ASP A 66 -16.84 7.62 0.42
CA ASP A 66 -17.89 8.36 1.14
C ASP A 66 -17.26 9.55 1.87
N LYS A 67 -17.32 10.73 1.26
CA LYS A 67 -16.74 11.96 1.82
C LYS A 67 -17.43 12.41 3.11
N ARG A 68 -18.73 12.16 3.26
CA ARG A 68 -19.49 12.55 4.46
C ARG A 68 -19.05 11.76 5.67
N LEU A 69 -18.79 10.47 5.50
CA LEU A 69 -18.34 9.59 6.56
C LEU A 69 -16.81 9.48 6.65
N GLY A 70 -16.07 9.98 5.66
CA GLY A 70 -14.63 9.78 5.55
C GLY A 70 -14.26 8.29 5.45
N VAL A 71 -15.04 7.51 4.71
CA VAL A 71 -14.88 6.06 4.57
C VAL A 71 -14.55 5.70 3.13
N LEU A 72 -13.51 4.89 2.96
CA LEU A 72 -13.09 4.34 1.69
C LEU A 72 -13.49 2.86 1.62
N LYS A 73 -14.20 2.46 0.56
CA LYS A 73 -14.51 1.07 0.24
C LYS A 73 -13.40 0.53 -0.66
N VAL A 74 -12.71 -0.53 -0.25
CA VAL A 74 -11.55 -1.06 -0.99
C VAL A 74 -11.81 -2.49 -1.41
N GLY A 75 -12.66 -2.67 -2.41
CA GLY A 75 -12.98 -4.00 -2.95
C GLY A 75 -13.37 -5.02 -1.88
N LYS A 76 -13.54 -6.26 -2.31
CA LYS A 76 -13.89 -7.39 -1.42
C LYS A 76 -12.63 -8.08 -0.90
N ASP A 77 -12.71 -8.62 0.31
CA ASP A 77 -11.72 -9.55 0.83
C ASP A 77 -11.87 -10.94 0.18
N LYS A 78 -11.02 -11.89 0.56
CA LYS A 78 -11.11 -13.27 0.04
C LYS A 78 -12.39 -14.00 0.43
N ALA A 79 -13.08 -13.53 1.48
CA ALA A 79 -14.35 -14.07 1.96
C ALA A 79 -15.57 -13.38 1.32
N GLY A 80 -15.33 -12.40 0.43
CA GLY A 80 -16.38 -11.67 -0.28
C GLY A 80 -16.95 -10.47 0.49
N HIS A 81 -16.43 -10.12 1.67
CA HIS A 81 -16.88 -8.98 2.44
C HIS A 81 -16.26 -7.67 1.93
N ASP A 82 -17.07 -6.61 1.91
CA ASP A 82 -16.61 -5.27 1.58
C ASP A 82 -15.62 -4.78 2.64
N ARG A 83 -14.40 -4.45 2.21
CA ARG A 83 -13.39 -3.87 3.06
C ARG A 83 -13.58 -2.36 3.11
N LYS A 84 -13.90 -1.84 4.29
CA LYS A 84 -14.09 -0.41 4.54
C LYS A 84 -12.97 0.10 5.43
N ILE A 85 -12.38 1.23 5.06
CA ILE A 85 -11.32 1.90 5.83
C ILE A 85 -11.84 3.28 6.24
N LYS A 86 -11.94 3.52 7.54
CA LYS A 86 -12.18 4.87 8.07
C LYS A 86 -10.90 5.67 7.96
N LEU A 87 -10.95 6.78 7.22
CA LEU A 87 -9.79 7.63 6.99
C LEU A 87 -9.63 8.66 8.11
N PRO A 88 -8.39 8.92 8.58
CA PRO A 88 -8.10 10.09 9.39
C PRO A 88 -8.47 11.39 8.64
N LYS A 89 -8.79 12.45 9.38
CA LYS A 89 -9.27 13.73 8.82
C LYS A 89 -8.39 14.24 7.65
N ALA A 90 -7.08 14.38 7.89
CA ALA A 90 -6.16 14.87 6.86
C ALA A 90 -6.09 13.96 5.61
N THR A 91 -6.24 12.64 5.79
CA THR A 91 -6.30 11.70 4.66
C THR A 91 -7.64 11.82 3.93
N ALA A 92 -8.75 11.98 4.65
CA ALA A 92 -10.07 12.19 4.04
C ALA A 92 -10.11 13.48 3.22
N GLU A 93 -9.56 14.58 3.73
CA GLU A 93 -9.41 15.86 3.02
C GLU A 93 -8.59 15.71 1.73
N PHE A 94 -7.51 14.94 1.78
CA PHE A 94 -6.71 14.63 0.59
C PHE A 94 -7.53 13.85 -0.46
N PHE A 95 -8.30 12.85 -0.03
CA PHE A 95 -9.17 12.08 -0.95
C PHE A 95 -10.31 12.95 -1.48
N GLU A 96 -10.90 13.82 -0.66
CA GLU A 96 -11.92 14.77 -1.09
C GLU A 96 -11.39 15.72 -2.17
N ALA A 97 -10.21 16.29 -1.97
CA ALA A 97 -9.56 17.12 -3.00
C ALA A 97 -9.27 16.33 -4.29
N ALA A 98 -8.86 15.06 -4.17
CA ALA A 98 -8.59 14.20 -5.33
C ALA A 98 -9.85 13.77 -6.09
N THR A 99 -11.03 13.82 -5.46
CA THR A 99 -12.32 13.45 -6.07
C THR A 99 -13.13 14.65 -6.56
N LYS A 100 -12.68 15.87 -6.25
CA LYS A 100 -13.37 17.10 -6.61
C LYS A 100 -13.61 17.16 -8.13
N ASP A 101 -14.81 17.55 -8.52
CA ASP A 101 -15.24 17.78 -9.90
C ASP A 101 -15.11 16.53 -10.82
N LYS A 102 -15.05 15.32 -10.23
CA LYS A 102 -14.97 14.06 -10.97
C LYS A 102 -16.31 13.30 -10.94
N LEU A 103 -16.59 12.58 -12.01
CA LEU A 103 -17.74 11.66 -12.09
C LEU A 103 -17.56 10.46 -11.14
N PRO A 104 -18.64 9.85 -10.64
CA PRO A 104 -18.56 8.71 -9.71
C PRO A 104 -17.74 7.53 -10.23
N ALA A 105 -17.78 7.25 -11.54
CA ALA A 105 -17.02 6.16 -12.16
C ALA A 105 -15.56 6.50 -12.49
N ALA A 106 -15.14 7.77 -12.32
CA ALA A 106 -13.77 8.18 -12.61
C ALA A 106 -12.79 7.65 -11.56
N PRO A 107 -11.53 7.34 -11.94
CA PRO A 107 -10.49 6.98 -10.99
C PRO A 107 -10.23 8.11 -9.99
N ILE A 108 -10.06 7.78 -8.71
CA ILE A 108 -9.66 8.77 -7.69
C ILE A 108 -8.30 9.38 -8.07
N PHE A 109 -7.34 8.52 -8.41
CA PHE A 109 -6.02 8.92 -8.88
C PHE A 109 -5.88 8.56 -10.35
N ALA A 110 -6.18 9.52 -11.23
CA ALA A 110 -6.05 9.36 -12.67
C ALA A 110 -4.68 9.82 -13.16
N ARG A 111 -4.24 9.25 -14.28
CA ARG A 111 -3.14 9.75 -15.09
C ARG A 111 -3.54 11.08 -15.75
N ALA A 112 -2.57 11.80 -16.30
CA ALA A 112 -2.80 13.05 -17.02
C ALA A 112 -3.78 12.90 -18.21
N ASP A 113 -3.87 11.69 -18.78
CA ASP A 113 -4.82 11.34 -19.86
C ASP A 113 -6.21 10.91 -19.35
N GLY A 114 -6.47 10.99 -18.05
CA GLY A 114 -7.75 10.63 -17.41
C GLY A 114 -7.93 9.15 -17.12
N ARG A 115 -7.04 8.27 -17.60
CA ARG A 115 -7.12 6.83 -17.36
C ARG A 115 -6.64 6.45 -15.97
N ALA A 116 -7.11 5.32 -15.45
CA ALA A 116 -6.57 4.74 -14.24
C ALA A 116 -5.09 4.35 -14.43
N TRP A 117 -4.33 4.38 -13.34
CA TRP A 117 -3.00 3.79 -13.31
C TRP A 117 -3.09 2.27 -13.41
N ASP A 118 -2.16 1.65 -14.13
CA ASP A 118 -1.95 0.21 -14.19
C ASP A 118 -0.46 -0.14 -14.01
N LYS A 119 -0.15 -1.42 -13.94
CA LYS A 119 1.21 -1.89 -13.70
C LYS A 119 2.22 -1.37 -14.73
N ASP A 120 1.82 -1.30 -15.98
CA ASP A 120 2.70 -0.86 -17.07
C ASP A 120 2.80 0.66 -17.09
N GLY A 121 1.69 1.36 -16.80
CA GLY A 121 1.63 2.81 -16.74
C GLY A 121 2.50 3.44 -15.66
N TRP A 122 2.57 2.87 -14.44
CA TRP A 122 3.40 3.45 -13.37
C TRP A 122 4.85 2.97 -13.37
N LYS A 123 5.19 1.83 -14.01
CA LYS A 123 6.51 1.19 -13.90
C LYS A 123 7.67 2.14 -14.17
N TRP A 124 7.64 2.80 -15.33
CA TRP A 124 8.73 3.69 -15.74
C TRP A 124 8.68 5.06 -15.04
N PRO A 125 7.54 5.74 -14.90
CA PRO A 125 7.44 6.97 -14.14
C PRO A 125 7.89 6.83 -12.68
N VAL A 126 7.53 5.73 -12.01
CA VAL A 126 7.98 5.42 -10.64
C VAL A 126 9.51 5.26 -10.60
N LYS A 127 10.10 4.51 -11.55
CA LYS A 127 11.54 4.34 -11.64
C LYS A 127 12.26 5.68 -11.86
N ALA A 128 11.75 6.53 -12.75
CA ALA A 128 12.30 7.83 -13.03
C ALA A 128 12.27 8.74 -11.79
N ALA A 129 11.13 8.82 -11.11
CA ALA A 129 10.98 9.60 -9.87
C ALA A 129 11.89 9.08 -8.74
N ALA A 130 12.01 7.76 -8.57
CA ALA A 130 12.90 7.16 -7.58
C ALA A 130 14.38 7.50 -7.85
N THR A 131 14.80 7.44 -9.12
CA THR A 131 16.16 7.84 -9.53
C THR A 131 16.41 9.32 -9.28
N ALA A 132 15.46 10.19 -9.66
CA ALA A 132 15.55 11.64 -9.43
C ALA A 132 15.58 12.01 -7.94
N ALA A 133 14.90 11.23 -7.11
CA ALA A 133 14.90 11.37 -5.65
C ALA A 133 16.12 10.72 -4.96
N LYS A 134 17.03 10.11 -5.73
CA LYS A 134 18.22 9.37 -5.24
C LYS A 134 17.86 8.29 -4.21
N LEU A 135 16.75 7.58 -4.44
CA LEU A 135 16.31 6.49 -3.57
C LEU A 135 17.07 5.20 -3.87
N PRO A 136 17.07 4.22 -2.92
CA PRO A 136 17.71 2.92 -3.11
C PRO A 136 17.30 2.24 -4.42
N ALA A 137 18.24 1.55 -5.04
CA ALA A 137 17.98 0.74 -6.24
C ALA A 137 16.87 -0.29 -5.96
N GLY A 138 15.97 -0.50 -6.93
CA GLY A 138 14.83 -1.41 -6.75
C GLY A 138 13.60 -0.77 -6.09
N THR A 139 13.63 0.52 -5.75
CA THR A 139 12.43 1.25 -5.28
C THR A 139 11.30 1.16 -6.31
N THR A 140 10.12 0.77 -5.86
CA THR A 140 8.90 0.59 -6.65
C THR A 140 7.69 1.16 -5.93
N ALA A 141 6.53 1.20 -6.57
CA ALA A 141 5.27 1.54 -5.91
C ALA A 141 4.94 0.60 -4.72
N TYR A 142 5.35 -0.67 -4.78
CA TYR A 142 5.20 -1.61 -3.66
C TYR A 142 6.10 -1.28 -2.47
N THR A 143 7.21 -0.59 -2.68
CA THR A 143 8.09 -0.13 -1.59
C THR A 143 7.34 0.82 -0.63
N LEU A 144 6.48 1.71 -1.17
CA LEU A 144 5.63 2.58 -0.33
C LEU A 144 4.67 1.76 0.54
N ARG A 145 4.01 0.76 -0.05
CA ARG A 145 3.14 -0.13 0.72
C ARG A 145 3.91 -0.88 1.80
N HIS A 146 5.10 -1.41 1.48
CA HIS A 146 5.96 -2.08 2.45
C HIS A 146 6.29 -1.13 3.60
N SER A 147 6.75 0.08 3.30
CA SER A 147 7.09 1.10 4.29
C SER A 147 5.90 1.48 5.19
N THR A 148 4.71 1.67 4.60
CA THR A 148 3.50 1.98 5.36
C THR A 148 3.10 0.85 6.31
N ILE A 149 3.19 -0.42 5.87
CA ILE A 149 2.92 -1.57 6.74
C ILE A 149 3.97 -1.66 7.85
N THR A 150 5.25 -1.44 7.51
CA THR A 150 6.35 -1.42 8.49
C THR A 150 6.10 -0.39 9.59
N ASP A 151 5.73 0.84 9.22
CA ASP A 151 5.41 1.89 10.21
C ASP A 151 4.26 1.48 11.12
N LEU A 152 3.14 0.97 10.54
CA LEU A 152 1.98 0.56 11.32
C LEU A 152 2.29 -0.56 12.33
N VAL A 153 3.12 -1.54 11.93
CA VAL A 153 3.55 -2.63 12.83
C VAL A 153 4.51 -2.11 13.90
N HIS A 154 5.44 -1.23 13.54
CA HIS A 154 6.38 -0.62 14.45
C HIS A 154 5.69 0.30 15.46
N ASP A 155 4.67 1.06 15.03
CA ASP A 155 3.83 1.90 15.89
C ASP A 155 2.89 1.09 16.82
N GLY A 156 2.94 -0.24 16.74
CA GLY A 156 2.23 -1.15 17.65
C GLY A 156 0.81 -1.49 17.25
N LEU A 157 0.37 -1.13 16.05
CA LEU A 157 -0.95 -1.55 15.57
C LEU A 157 -1.02 -3.08 15.53
N ASP A 158 -2.14 -3.67 15.98
CA ASP A 158 -2.30 -5.12 15.99
C ASP A 158 -2.27 -5.72 14.58
N LEU A 159 -1.73 -6.94 14.46
CA LEU A 159 -1.49 -7.56 13.15
C LEU A 159 -2.79 -7.90 12.41
N LEU A 160 -3.89 -8.12 13.12
CA LEU A 160 -5.19 -8.38 12.50
C LEU A 160 -5.70 -7.11 11.79
N THR A 161 -5.66 -5.98 12.48
CA THR A 161 -6.04 -4.68 11.90
C THR A 161 -5.15 -4.32 10.71
N VAL A 162 -3.81 -4.49 10.84
CA VAL A 162 -2.88 -4.27 9.71
C VAL A 162 -3.25 -5.17 8.52
N ALA A 163 -3.53 -6.46 8.77
CA ALA A 163 -3.93 -7.40 7.72
C ALA A 163 -5.23 -6.97 7.03
N GLN A 164 -6.24 -6.54 7.81
CA GLN A 164 -7.53 -6.08 7.30
C GLN A 164 -7.39 -4.83 6.42
N ILE A 165 -6.76 -3.77 6.92
CA ILE A 165 -6.62 -2.51 6.15
C ILE A 165 -5.70 -2.68 4.94
N SER A 166 -4.68 -3.53 5.01
CA SER A 166 -3.78 -3.79 3.89
C SER A 166 -4.32 -4.83 2.89
N GLY A 167 -5.35 -5.60 3.24
CA GLY A 167 -5.94 -6.64 2.40
C GLY A 167 -4.99 -7.81 2.16
N THR A 168 -4.42 -8.33 3.26
CA THR A 168 -3.61 -9.55 3.27
C THR A 168 -3.99 -10.41 4.48
N SER A 169 -3.35 -11.55 4.67
CA SER A 169 -3.61 -12.39 5.85
C SER A 169 -2.69 -12.01 7.02
N VAL A 170 -3.15 -12.26 8.25
CA VAL A 170 -2.32 -12.11 9.47
C VAL A 170 -1.03 -12.89 9.34
N LYS A 171 -1.09 -14.13 8.83
CA LYS A 171 0.09 -14.97 8.58
C LYS A 171 1.14 -14.27 7.72
N MET A 172 0.71 -13.56 6.66
CA MET A 172 1.64 -12.81 5.79
C MET A 172 2.24 -11.61 6.50
N ILE A 173 1.46 -10.90 7.33
CA ILE A 173 1.99 -9.79 8.13
C ILE A 173 2.98 -10.33 9.16
N GLU A 174 2.65 -11.37 9.89
CA GLU A 174 3.51 -11.99 10.88
C GLU A 174 4.84 -12.48 10.27
N GLN A 175 4.77 -13.18 9.14
CA GLN A 175 5.95 -13.73 8.46
C GLN A 175 6.91 -12.62 8.01
N HIS A 176 6.41 -11.50 7.51
CA HIS A 176 7.25 -10.45 6.92
C HIS A 176 7.59 -9.31 7.88
N TYR A 177 6.76 -9.06 8.91
CA TYR A 177 6.86 -7.89 9.78
C TYR A 177 6.85 -8.23 11.28
N GLY A 178 6.50 -9.45 11.69
CA GLY A 178 6.33 -9.82 13.10
C GLY A 178 7.58 -9.61 13.94
N HIS A 179 8.77 -9.77 13.37
CA HIS A 179 10.04 -9.56 14.06
C HIS A 179 10.28 -8.09 14.49
N MET A 180 9.55 -7.13 13.93
CA MET A 180 9.66 -5.69 14.25
C MET A 180 8.92 -5.31 15.55
N ARG A 181 8.22 -6.25 16.19
CA ARG A 181 7.44 -5.98 17.41
C ARG A 181 8.21 -6.17 18.72
N GLY A 182 9.49 -6.48 18.66
CA GLY A 182 10.30 -6.68 19.86
C GLY A 182 10.27 -5.46 20.81
N ASP A 183 10.44 -4.27 20.27
CA ASP A 183 10.43 -3.03 21.05
C ASP A 183 9.03 -2.71 21.61
N VAL A 184 7.98 -3.03 20.88
CA VAL A 184 6.57 -2.87 21.35
C VAL A 184 6.30 -3.79 22.53
N ALA A 185 6.79 -5.04 22.49
CA ALA A 185 6.66 -5.98 23.59
C ALA A 185 7.44 -5.52 24.82
N ALA A 186 8.69 -5.04 24.65
CA ALA A 186 9.50 -4.51 25.73
C ALA A 186 8.82 -3.31 26.40
N ALA A 187 8.34 -2.33 25.63
CA ALA A 187 7.62 -1.17 26.16
C ALA A 187 6.29 -1.55 26.85
N ALA A 188 5.62 -2.60 26.41
CA ALA A 188 4.42 -3.11 27.08
C ALA A 188 4.76 -3.78 28.43
N LEU A 189 5.83 -4.56 28.48
CA LEU A 189 6.31 -5.19 29.70
C LEU A 189 6.82 -4.17 30.74
N GLU A 190 7.45 -3.10 30.28
CA GLU A 190 7.92 -2.02 31.18
C GLU A 190 6.76 -1.35 31.95
N ARG A 191 5.57 -1.26 31.37
CA ARG A 191 4.36 -0.74 32.03
C ARG A 191 3.81 -1.67 33.11
N LEU A 192 4.26 -2.92 33.18
CA LEU A 192 3.86 -3.88 34.20
C LEU A 192 4.84 -3.87 35.41
N ALA A 193 5.96 -3.14 35.33
CA ALA A 193 6.88 -2.98 36.43
C ALA A 193 6.20 -2.21 37.59
N LEU A 194 6.22 -2.81 38.83
CA LEU A 194 5.61 -2.29 40.04
C LEU A 194 6.58 -1.33 40.75
#